data_f558a676f751ed7a888e57f0e7e33fa9
#
_entry.id   f558a676f751ed7a888e57f0e7e33fa9
#
_cell.length_a   1.000
_cell.length_b   1.000
_cell.length_c   1.000
_cell.angle_alpha   90.00
_cell.angle_beta   90.00
_cell.angle_gamma   90.00
#
_symmetry.space_group_name_H-M   'P 1'
#
loop_
_entity.id
_entity.type
_entity.pdbx_description
1 polymer ?
#
loop_
_entity_poly.entity_id
_entity_poly.type
_entity_poly.pdbx_seq_one_letter_code
_entity_poly.pdbx_strand_id
1 'polypeptide(L)'
;MKTNLKFTAMIAFMFASVVGLAKQPKLSLMTEGPSKSLIEELDSKNNKTLLKRIENIKPVFRKKGAMLFLNLLNLDGKDVQIKVYDSDNRTLFSEVIENESIVTKAFNFETAIEDHYTVVVKDSKNTYYESIVVN
;
A
#
# COMPACT_ATOMS: atom_id res chain seq x y z
N MET A 1 1.87 -46.39 -9.51
CA MET A 1 1.24 -45.21 -8.90
C MET A 1 2.35 -44.33 -8.37
N LYS A 2 2.67 -43.20 -9.03
CA LYS A 2 3.65 -42.23 -8.56
C LYS A 2 2.89 -41.09 -7.89
N THR A 3 2.91 -41.04 -6.57
CA THR A 3 2.36 -39.96 -5.78
C THR A 3 3.34 -38.78 -5.81
N ASN A 4 2.98 -37.76 -6.56
CA ASN A 4 3.70 -36.48 -6.53
C ASN A 4 3.34 -35.76 -5.22
N LEU A 5 4.19 -35.93 -4.22
CA LEU A 5 4.14 -35.15 -2.99
C LEU A 5 4.66 -33.75 -3.30
N LYS A 6 3.75 -32.83 -3.64
CA LYS A 6 4.10 -31.42 -3.78
C LYS A 6 4.32 -30.86 -2.38
N PHE A 7 5.60 -30.63 -2.04
CA PHE A 7 5.96 -29.93 -0.83
C PHE A 7 5.35 -28.52 -0.87
N THR A 8 4.43 -28.26 0.03
CA THR A 8 3.96 -26.90 0.31
C THR A 8 5.10 -26.18 1.02
N ALA A 9 5.90 -25.41 0.26
CA ALA A 9 6.91 -24.55 0.83
C ALA A 9 6.18 -23.47 1.65
N MET A 10 6.28 -23.59 2.98
CA MET A 10 5.75 -22.62 3.92
C MET A 10 6.62 -21.37 3.81
N ILE A 11 6.12 -20.34 3.12
CA ILE A 11 6.80 -19.05 3.01
C ILE A 11 6.70 -18.39 4.38
N ALA A 12 7.81 -18.38 5.13
CA ALA A 12 7.90 -17.66 6.39
C ALA A 12 8.03 -16.17 6.09
N PHE A 13 6.95 -15.42 6.23
CA PHE A 13 6.96 -13.96 6.17
C PHE A 13 7.47 -13.41 7.49
N MET A 14 8.65 -12.81 7.51
CA MET A 14 9.10 -11.99 8.62
C MET A 14 8.44 -10.62 8.54
N PHE A 15 7.54 -10.36 9.48
CA PHE A 15 6.91 -9.05 9.65
C PHE A 15 7.82 -8.16 10.51
N ALA A 16 8.29 -7.07 9.93
CA ALA A 16 8.86 -5.96 10.69
C ALA A 16 7.82 -4.84 10.75
N SER A 17 7.06 -4.78 11.84
CA SER A 17 6.20 -3.65 12.15
C SER A 17 7.03 -2.56 12.84
N VAL A 18 7.31 -1.47 12.14
CA VAL A 18 7.91 -0.28 12.72
C VAL A 18 6.77 0.63 13.19
N VAL A 19 6.52 0.64 14.51
CA VAL A 19 5.64 1.62 15.13
C VAL A 19 6.45 2.88 15.40
N GLY A 20 6.30 3.89 14.54
CA GLY A 20 6.89 5.21 14.75
C GLY A 20 5.94 6.11 15.54
N LEU A 21 6.23 6.36 16.83
CA LEU A 21 5.58 7.41 17.60
C LEU A 21 6.10 8.77 17.15
N ALA A 22 5.30 9.53 16.41
CA ALA A 22 5.57 10.93 16.12
C ALA A 22 4.94 11.82 17.23
N LYS A 23 5.78 12.45 18.04
CA LYS A 23 5.39 13.54 18.95
C LYS A 23 4.97 14.75 18.13
N GLN A 24 3.75 15.23 18.32
CA GLN A 24 3.26 16.48 17.75
C GLN A 24 3.91 17.68 18.47
N PRO A 25 4.45 18.68 17.76
CA PRO A 25 4.78 19.96 18.35
C PRO A 25 3.51 20.80 18.52
N LYS A 26 3.25 21.26 19.75
CA LYS A 26 2.26 22.29 20.05
C LYS A 26 2.66 23.60 19.35
N LEU A 27 1.87 24.03 18.38
CA LEU A 27 2.00 25.37 17.83
C LEU A 27 1.13 26.34 18.63
N SER A 28 1.81 27.26 19.32
CA SER A 28 1.23 28.37 20.07
C SER A 28 0.65 29.40 19.12
N LEU A 29 -0.59 29.81 19.38
CA LEU A 29 -1.32 30.85 18.66
C LEU A 29 -0.87 32.22 19.11
N MET A 30 -0.54 33.12 18.17
CA MET A 30 -0.58 34.58 18.40
C MET A 30 -1.00 35.31 17.12
N THR A 31 -2.20 35.86 17.14
CA THR A 31 -2.64 37.28 17.05
C THR A 31 -2.70 37.97 15.69
N GLU A 32 -3.95 38.24 15.29
CA GLU A 32 -4.57 39.47 14.73
C GLU A 32 -3.97 40.15 13.48
N GLY A 33 -4.89 40.31 12.48
CA GLY A 33 -4.85 41.38 11.46
C GLY A 33 -5.72 41.10 10.24
N PRO A 34 -6.33 42.11 9.62
CA PRO A 34 -7.61 41.99 8.95
C PRO A 34 -7.51 41.71 7.44
N SER A 35 -8.33 40.81 6.95
CA SER A 35 -9.03 40.87 5.66
C SER A 35 -9.68 39.53 5.28
N LYS A 36 -10.92 39.40 5.70
CA LYS A 36 -11.74 38.20 5.51
C LYS A 36 -12.18 37.90 4.07
N SER A 37 -11.94 38.77 3.10
CA SER A 37 -12.56 38.62 1.76
C SER A 37 -11.64 38.05 0.67
N LEU A 38 -10.31 38.03 0.88
CA LEU A 38 -9.39 37.48 -0.11
C LEU A 38 -8.94 36.03 0.22
N ILE A 39 -9.15 35.58 1.44
CA ILE A 39 -8.75 34.23 1.89
C ILE A 39 -9.74 33.16 1.45
N GLU A 40 -11.05 33.49 1.38
CA GLU A 40 -12.09 32.50 1.02
C GLU A 40 -12.04 32.07 -0.46
N GLU A 41 -11.60 32.93 -1.37
CA GLU A 41 -11.54 32.59 -2.81
C GLU A 41 -10.27 31.82 -3.20
N LEU A 42 -9.17 32.01 -2.48
CA LEU A 42 -7.92 31.23 -2.66
C LEU A 42 -8.01 29.84 -2.03
N ASP A 43 -8.72 29.70 -0.90
CA ASP A 43 -8.93 28.41 -0.25
C ASP A 43 -9.80 27.44 -1.05
N SER A 44 -10.82 27.96 -1.74
CA SER A 44 -11.72 27.11 -2.52
C SER A 44 -11.05 26.46 -3.75
N LYS A 45 -10.15 27.19 -4.43
CA LYS A 45 -9.41 26.65 -5.59
C LYS A 45 -8.30 25.69 -5.15
N ASN A 46 -7.59 26.01 -4.07
CA ASN A 46 -6.54 25.16 -3.53
C ASN A 46 -7.10 23.86 -2.94
N ASN A 47 -8.21 23.93 -2.22
CA ASN A 47 -8.88 22.74 -1.68
C ASN A 47 -9.39 21.79 -2.78
N LYS A 48 -9.96 22.31 -3.87
CA LYS A 48 -10.40 21.48 -5.00
C LYS A 48 -9.24 20.78 -5.71
N THR A 49 -8.09 21.44 -5.81
CA THR A 49 -6.87 20.86 -6.40
C THR A 49 -6.23 19.83 -5.48
N LEU A 50 -6.24 20.06 -4.17
CA LEU A 50 -5.75 19.12 -3.17
C LEU A 50 -6.64 17.88 -3.11
N LEU A 51 -7.96 18.04 -3.09
CA LEU A 51 -8.91 16.94 -3.09
C LEU A 51 -8.74 16.06 -4.33
N LYS A 52 -8.55 16.66 -5.52
CA LYS A 52 -8.31 15.92 -6.76
C LYS A 52 -6.96 15.18 -6.76
N ARG A 53 -5.95 15.67 -6.06
CA ARG A 53 -4.67 14.96 -5.84
C ARG A 53 -4.83 13.77 -4.90
N ILE A 54 -5.63 13.93 -3.85
CA ILE A 54 -5.94 12.87 -2.87
C ILE A 54 -6.74 11.73 -3.52
N GLU A 55 -7.63 12.03 -4.47
CA GLU A 55 -8.43 11.04 -5.18
C GLU A 55 -7.62 10.13 -6.13
N ASN A 56 -6.40 10.53 -6.50
CA ASN A 56 -5.56 9.80 -7.46
C ASN A 56 -4.29 9.19 -6.82
N ILE A 57 -4.29 8.97 -5.52
CA ILE A 57 -3.17 8.28 -4.87
C ILE A 57 -3.18 6.82 -5.28
N LYS A 58 -2.07 6.38 -5.86
CA LYS A 58 -1.85 4.99 -6.29
C LYS A 58 -0.78 4.34 -5.42
N PRO A 59 -0.83 3.02 -5.25
CA PRO A 59 0.26 2.31 -4.60
C PRO A 59 1.57 2.48 -5.39
N VAL A 60 2.65 2.58 -4.65
CA VAL A 60 4.00 2.61 -5.21
C VAL A 60 4.60 1.23 -5.00
N PHE A 61 4.96 0.58 -6.10
CA PHE A 61 5.69 -0.68 -6.09
C PHE A 61 7.17 -0.43 -6.40
N ARG A 62 8.05 -1.05 -5.64
CA ARG A 62 9.50 -1.00 -5.86
C ARG A 62 10.06 -2.41 -5.84
N LYS A 63 10.76 -2.79 -6.89
CA LYS A 63 11.48 -4.07 -7.00
C LYS A 63 12.96 -3.87 -6.68
N LYS A 64 13.52 -4.80 -5.91
CA LYS A 64 14.97 -4.88 -5.64
C LYS A 64 15.37 -6.35 -5.53
N GLY A 65 15.99 -6.89 -6.58
CA GLY A 65 16.23 -8.32 -6.69
C GLY A 65 14.91 -9.09 -6.62
N ALA A 66 14.87 -10.12 -5.80
CA ALA A 66 13.65 -10.91 -5.54
C ALA A 66 12.68 -10.26 -4.53
N MET A 67 12.93 -9.03 -4.09
CA MET A 67 12.05 -8.30 -3.17
C MET A 67 11.12 -7.37 -3.92
N LEU A 68 9.83 -7.39 -3.54
CA LEU A 68 8.83 -6.43 -3.96
C LEU A 68 8.32 -5.65 -2.74
N PHE A 69 8.50 -4.34 -2.77
CA PHE A 69 8.00 -3.43 -1.74
C PHE A 69 6.75 -2.73 -2.25
N LEU A 70 5.73 -2.68 -1.41
CA LEU A 70 4.48 -1.96 -1.60
C LEU A 70 4.40 -0.83 -0.57
N ASN A 71 4.05 0.36 -1.04
CA ASN A 71 3.67 1.48 -0.18
C ASN A 71 2.40 2.13 -0.75
N LEU A 72 1.36 2.25 0.06
CA LEU A 72 0.11 2.89 -0.29
C LEU A 72 -0.30 3.86 0.81
N LEU A 73 -0.57 5.10 0.43
CA LEU A 73 -1.20 6.09 1.29
C LEU A 73 -2.73 5.93 1.17
N ASN A 74 -3.37 5.45 2.24
CA ASN A 74 -4.79 5.13 2.34
C ASN A 74 -5.50 6.18 3.20
N LEU A 75 -5.72 7.36 2.63
CA LEU A 75 -6.23 8.52 3.38
C LEU A 75 -7.69 8.41 3.80
N ASP A 76 -8.47 7.53 3.18
CA ASP A 76 -9.85 7.30 3.58
C ASP A 76 -9.99 6.27 4.72
N GLY A 77 -8.88 5.66 5.13
CA GLY A 77 -8.82 4.71 6.24
C GLY A 77 -9.68 3.45 6.05
N LYS A 78 -10.12 3.18 4.81
CA LYS A 78 -10.92 1.99 4.52
C LYS A 78 -10.03 0.77 4.36
N ASP A 79 -10.66 -0.40 4.34
CA ASP A 79 -9.96 -1.67 4.20
C ASP A 79 -9.20 -1.75 2.89
N VAL A 80 -7.96 -2.24 2.98
CA VAL A 80 -7.11 -2.55 1.84
C VAL A 80 -6.88 -4.06 1.81
N GLN A 81 -7.29 -4.70 0.74
CA GLN A 81 -7.04 -6.12 0.51
C GLN A 81 -5.78 -6.30 -0.35
N ILE A 82 -4.87 -7.16 0.11
CA ILE A 82 -3.68 -7.54 -0.64
C ILE A 82 -3.70 -9.04 -0.88
N LYS A 83 -3.46 -9.45 -2.13
CA LYS A 83 -3.35 -10.86 -2.52
C LYS A 83 -2.13 -11.06 -3.39
N VAL A 84 -1.57 -12.26 -3.33
CA VAL A 84 -0.52 -12.72 -4.24
C VAL A 84 -0.99 -13.99 -4.92
N TYR A 85 -0.85 -14.02 -6.24
CA TYR A 85 -1.20 -15.15 -7.09
C TYR A 85 0.04 -15.66 -7.82
N ASP A 86 0.06 -16.94 -8.14
CA ASP A 86 0.99 -17.55 -9.10
C ASP A 86 0.42 -17.52 -10.53
N SER A 87 1.16 -18.08 -11.49
CA SER A 87 0.75 -18.19 -12.90
C SER A 87 -0.53 -19.02 -13.10
N ASP A 88 -0.83 -19.96 -12.21
CA ASP A 88 -2.04 -20.78 -12.23
C ASP A 88 -3.24 -20.10 -11.56
N ASN A 89 -3.13 -18.82 -11.18
CA ASN A 89 -4.11 -18.02 -10.43
C ASN A 89 -4.45 -18.61 -9.04
N ARG A 90 -3.54 -19.40 -8.44
CA ARG A 90 -3.71 -19.86 -7.06
C ARG A 90 -3.34 -18.73 -6.10
N THR A 91 -4.18 -18.50 -5.10
CA THR A 91 -3.89 -17.51 -4.06
C THR A 91 -2.83 -18.07 -3.11
N LEU A 92 -1.66 -17.44 -3.09
CA LEU A 92 -0.53 -17.79 -2.22
C LEU A 92 -0.54 -16.98 -0.93
N PHE A 93 -1.07 -15.77 -0.98
CA PHE A 93 -1.19 -14.86 0.15
C PHE A 93 -2.47 -14.06 0.04
N SER A 94 -3.12 -13.79 1.16
CA SER A 94 -4.29 -12.90 1.24
C SER A 94 -4.33 -12.26 2.62
N GLU A 95 -4.43 -10.94 2.64
CA GLU A 95 -4.53 -10.14 3.87
C GLU A 95 -5.49 -8.98 3.65
N VAL A 96 -6.24 -8.63 4.68
CA VAL A 96 -7.04 -7.40 4.74
C VAL A 96 -6.43 -6.54 5.84
N ILE A 97 -6.12 -5.30 5.51
CA ILE A 97 -5.57 -4.29 6.43
C ILE A 97 -6.67 -3.28 6.68
N GLU A 98 -7.07 -3.18 7.94
CA GLU A 98 -8.20 -2.34 8.37
C GLU A 98 -7.69 -1.06 9.02
N ASN A 99 -8.34 0.07 8.71
CA ASN A 99 -8.14 1.36 9.38
C ASN A 99 -6.71 1.93 9.37
N GLU A 100 -5.85 1.47 8.45
CA GLU A 100 -4.47 1.97 8.33
C GLU A 100 -4.38 3.08 7.28
N SER A 101 -3.83 4.24 7.66
CA SER A 101 -3.59 5.36 6.74
C SER A 101 -2.38 5.15 5.83
N ILE A 102 -1.44 4.31 6.23
CA ILE A 102 -0.24 3.96 5.45
C ILE A 102 -0.11 2.45 5.45
N VAL A 103 -0.22 1.86 4.27
CA VAL A 103 -0.03 0.42 4.06
C VAL A 103 1.35 0.19 3.45
N THR A 104 2.22 -0.50 4.19
CA THR A 104 3.56 -0.87 3.73
C THR A 104 3.74 -2.38 3.86
N LYS A 105 4.12 -3.03 2.75
CA LYS A 105 4.41 -4.48 2.72
C LYS A 105 5.68 -4.75 1.93
N ALA A 106 6.37 -5.81 2.31
CA ALA A 106 7.50 -6.35 1.58
C ALA A 106 7.27 -7.84 1.33
N PHE A 107 7.42 -8.26 0.09
CA PHE A 107 7.31 -9.65 -0.32
C PHE A 107 8.70 -10.13 -0.76
N ASN A 108 9.15 -11.23 -0.17
CA ASN A 108 10.40 -11.87 -0.54
C ASN A 108 10.11 -13.11 -1.38
N PHE A 109 10.59 -13.12 -2.62
CA PHE A 109 10.46 -14.21 -3.57
C PHE A 109 11.80 -14.97 -3.77
N GLU A 110 12.81 -14.76 -2.91
CA GLU A 110 14.14 -15.35 -3.06
C GLU A 110 14.11 -16.89 -3.04
N THR A 111 13.19 -17.46 -2.26
CA THR A 111 12.99 -18.92 -2.17
C THR A 111 11.73 -19.39 -2.91
N ALA A 112 11.12 -18.51 -3.68
CA ALA A 112 9.95 -18.87 -4.48
C ALA A 112 10.37 -19.73 -5.69
N ILE A 113 9.46 -20.58 -6.15
CA ILE A 113 9.67 -21.38 -7.36
C ILE A 113 9.72 -20.44 -8.56
N GLU A 114 10.53 -20.76 -9.57
CA GLU A 114 10.55 -20.03 -10.85
C GLU A 114 9.14 -19.97 -11.44
N ASP A 115 8.59 -18.77 -11.49
CA ASP A 115 7.22 -18.52 -11.93
C ASP A 115 6.95 -17.01 -12.09
N HIS A 116 5.75 -16.69 -12.59
CA HIS A 116 5.20 -15.34 -12.64
C HIS A 116 4.23 -15.14 -11.47
N TYR A 117 4.57 -14.21 -10.61
CA TYR A 117 3.71 -13.85 -9.48
C TYR A 117 3.04 -12.51 -9.72
N THR A 118 1.78 -12.40 -9.30
CA THR A 118 1.01 -11.16 -9.38
C THR A 118 0.56 -10.73 -7.99
N VAL A 119 1.01 -9.56 -7.57
CA VAL A 119 0.52 -8.89 -6.37
C VAL A 119 -0.65 -7.99 -6.74
N VAL A 120 -1.78 -8.21 -6.10
CA VAL A 120 -3.02 -7.45 -6.30
C VAL A 120 -3.29 -6.66 -5.03
N VAL A 121 -3.48 -5.36 -5.19
CA VAL A 121 -3.87 -4.44 -4.12
C VAL A 121 -5.21 -3.83 -4.46
N LYS A 122 -6.20 -4.06 -3.63
CA LYS A 122 -7.54 -3.51 -3.78
C LYS A 122 -7.83 -2.56 -2.63
N ASP A 123 -8.04 -1.30 -2.94
CA ASP A 123 -8.57 -0.31 -2.02
C ASP A 123 -10.08 -0.13 -2.19
N SER A 124 -10.67 0.86 -1.55
CA SER A 124 -12.11 1.16 -1.61
C SER A 124 -12.59 1.58 -3.00
N LYS A 125 -11.69 2.00 -3.89
CA LYS A 125 -12.02 2.62 -5.19
C LYS A 125 -11.47 1.83 -6.38
N ASN A 126 -10.27 1.25 -6.23
CA ASN A 126 -9.51 0.71 -7.34
C ASN A 126 -8.88 -0.63 -6.99
N THR A 127 -8.47 -1.34 -8.04
CA THR A 127 -7.62 -2.53 -7.94
C THR A 127 -6.37 -2.31 -8.76
N TYR A 128 -5.23 -2.59 -8.18
CA TYR A 128 -3.91 -2.42 -8.78
C TYR A 128 -3.21 -3.76 -8.85
N TYR A 129 -2.39 -3.93 -9.88
CA TYR A 129 -1.68 -5.16 -10.19
C TYR A 129 -0.21 -4.86 -10.39
N GLU A 130 0.66 -5.66 -9.80
CA GLU A 130 2.09 -5.62 -10.04
C GLU A 130 2.62 -7.05 -10.20
N SER A 131 3.38 -7.29 -11.27
CA SER A 131 3.93 -8.61 -11.57
C SER A 131 5.41 -8.67 -11.23
N ILE A 132 5.86 -9.81 -10.72
CA ILE A 132 7.26 -10.15 -10.53
C ILE A 132 7.54 -11.51 -11.16
N VAL A 133 8.65 -11.60 -11.89
CA VAL A 133 9.12 -12.85 -12.50
C VAL A 133 10.30 -13.33 -11.66
N VAL A 134 10.26 -14.57 -11.24
CA VAL A 134 11.33 -15.29 -10.53
C VAL A 134 11.92 -16.28 -11.53
N ASN A 135 13.22 -16.14 -11.81
CA ASN A 135 13.98 -16.99 -12.74
C ASN A 135 15.00 -17.81 -11.98
#